data_17d5dbf729362a89e38ca378dc55d25f
#
_entry.id   17d5dbf729362a89e38ca378dc55d25f
#
_cell.length_a   1.000
_cell.length_b   1.000
_cell.length_c   1.000
_cell.angle_alpha   90.00
_cell.angle_beta   90.00
_cell.angle_gamma   90.00
#
_symmetry.space_group_name_H-M   'P 1'
#
loop_
_entity.id
_entity.type
_entity.pdbx_description
1 polymer ?
#
loop_
_entity_poly.entity_id
_entity_poly.type
_entity_poly.pdbx_seq_one_letter_code
_entity_poly.pdbx_strand_id
1 'polypeptide(L)'
;MNLAQIGIIADGNEKEFWNLLDERLEICKEALMCRHYALLGTNSDVSPIHWQYGAISRLQKGEKIDKLLYGYCSTITLGYVGIEQATKLIKGVSIDDVEGYEFSKRIIKHLKDAIKRWKKETNVGFILSDLSDEKASYTFLKIDKENYGTIKGVTDGKKY
;
A
#
# COMPACT_ATOMS: atom_id res chain seq x y z
N MET A 1 -0.49 -3.43 -1.87
CA MET A 1 0.38 -4.51 -1.36
C MET A 1 -0.47 -5.73 -1.03
N ASN A 2 -0.05 -6.94 -1.43
CA ASN A 2 -0.75 -8.19 -1.18
C ASN A 2 -0.15 -8.91 0.03
N LEU A 3 -0.77 -8.78 1.21
CA LEU A 3 -0.32 -9.42 2.45
C LEU A 3 -0.59 -10.93 2.45
N ALA A 4 -1.66 -11.37 1.78
CA ALA A 4 -1.96 -12.80 1.66
C ALA A 4 -0.83 -13.55 0.96
N GLN A 5 -0.31 -13.02 -0.15
CA GLN A 5 0.83 -13.62 -0.85
C GLN A 5 2.08 -13.71 0.02
N ILE A 6 2.37 -12.68 0.80
CA ILE A 6 3.49 -12.70 1.76
C ILE A 6 3.30 -13.84 2.76
N GLY A 7 2.08 -14.00 3.29
CA GLY A 7 1.75 -15.12 4.19
C GLY A 7 1.90 -16.49 3.53
N ILE A 8 1.47 -16.64 2.26
CA ILE A 8 1.62 -17.89 1.50
C ILE A 8 3.11 -18.26 1.35
N ILE A 9 3.94 -17.29 0.94
CA ILE A 9 5.38 -17.53 0.72
C ILE A 9 6.10 -17.82 2.03
N ALA A 10 5.72 -17.17 3.12
CA ALA A 10 6.32 -17.36 4.44
C ALA A 10 5.98 -18.72 5.08
N ASP A 11 4.93 -19.39 4.60
CA ASP A 11 4.54 -20.78 4.97
C ASP A 11 4.58 -21.05 6.49
N GLY A 12 3.87 -20.23 7.26
CA GLY A 12 3.80 -20.34 8.73
C GLY A 12 5.03 -19.78 9.47
N ASN A 13 6.08 -19.37 8.78
CA ASN A 13 7.28 -18.81 9.40
C ASN A 13 7.12 -17.30 9.66
N GLU A 14 6.83 -16.92 10.90
CA GLU A 14 6.62 -15.51 11.27
C GLU A 14 7.86 -14.63 10.99
N LYS A 15 9.08 -15.14 11.21
CA LYS A 15 10.30 -14.37 10.94
C LYS A 15 10.44 -14.08 9.45
N GLU A 16 10.19 -15.07 8.61
CA GLU A 16 10.23 -14.92 7.16
C GLU A 16 9.14 -13.97 6.67
N PHE A 17 7.94 -14.02 7.25
CA PHE A 17 6.87 -13.06 6.97
C PHE A 17 7.34 -11.61 7.14
N TRP A 18 8.00 -11.28 8.24
CA TRP A 18 8.48 -9.93 8.49
C TRP A 18 9.59 -9.52 7.52
N ASN A 19 10.51 -10.42 7.17
CA ASN A 19 11.56 -10.17 6.18
C ASN A 19 10.96 -9.84 4.80
N LEU A 20 10.03 -10.67 4.34
CA LEU A 20 9.33 -10.47 3.07
C LEU A 20 8.47 -9.19 3.08
N LEU A 21 7.84 -8.88 4.20
CA LEU A 21 7.06 -7.66 4.35
C LEU A 21 7.95 -6.41 4.18
N ASP A 22 9.13 -6.40 4.80
CA ASP A 22 10.09 -5.30 4.66
C ASP A 22 10.59 -5.17 3.22
N GLU A 23 10.95 -6.28 2.56
CA GLU A 23 11.34 -6.27 1.15
C GLU A 23 10.23 -5.69 0.26
N ARG A 24 8.98 -6.13 0.44
CA ARG A 24 7.84 -5.63 -0.34
C ARG A 24 7.53 -4.17 -0.05
N LEU A 25 7.76 -3.69 1.17
CA LEU A 25 7.61 -2.29 1.53
C LEU A 25 8.60 -1.41 0.77
N GLU A 26 9.87 -1.80 0.65
CA GLU A 26 10.85 -1.02 -0.14
C GLU A 26 10.48 -0.98 -1.63
N ILE A 27 10.05 -2.10 -2.21
CA ILE A 27 9.55 -2.13 -3.60
C ILE A 27 8.34 -1.20 -3.77
N CYS A 28 7.38 -1.21 -2.83
CA CYS A 28 6.23 -0.32 -2.87
C CYS A 28 6.65 1.14 -2.78
N LYS A 29 7.60 1.49 -1.90
CA LYS A 29 8.16 2.84 -1.79
C LYS A 29 8.74 3.31 -3.13
N GLU A 30 9.60 2.51 -3.73
CA GLU A 30 10.24 2.83 -5.01
C GLU A 30 9.19 3.06 -6.11
N ALA A 31 8.20 2.15 -6.23
CA ALA A 31 7.13 2.27 -7.22
C ALA A 31 6.28 3.54 -7.02
N LEU A 32 5.94 3.87 -5.77
CA LEU A 32 5.18 5.07 -5.42
C LEU A 32 5.99 6.34 -5.69
N MET A 33 7.29 6.35 -5.36
CA MET A 33 8.18 7.48 -5.62
C MET A 33 8.45 7.66 -7.13
N CYS A 34 8.51 6.59 -7.90
CA CYS A 34 8.62 6.66 -9.36
C CYS A 34 7.45 7.48 -9.97
N ARG A 35 6.23 7.23 -9.49
CA ARG A 35 5.03 8.01 -9.89
C ARG A 35 5.11 9.48 -9.45
N HIS A 36 5.64 9.74 -8.25
CA HIS A 36 5.86 11.09 -7.75
C HIS A 36 6.85 11.85 -8.64
N TYR A 37 7.99 11.25 -8.95
CA TYR A 37 9.02 11.86 -9.79
C TYR A 37 8.54 12.12 -11.23
N ALA A 38 7.66 11.28 -11.77
CA ALA A 38 7.06 11.49 -13.08
C ALA A 38 6.19 12.76 -13.18
N LEU A 39 5.75 13.31 -12.05
CA LEU A 39 4.98 14.56 -12.00
C LEU A 39 5.86 15.81 -11.90
N LEU A 40 7.13 15.68 -11.51
CA LEU A 40 8.04 16.82 -11.40
C LEU A 40 8.23 17.50 -12.77
N GLY A 41 8.33 18.81 -12.73
CA GLY A 41 8.47 19.63 -13.94
C GLY A 41 7.17 19.84 -14.72
N THR A 42 6.04 19.30 -14.27
CA THR A 42 4.73 19.51 -14.90
C THR A 42 4.30 20.98 -14.77
N ASN A 43 3.84 21.57 -15.88
CA ASN A 43 3.32 22.94 -15.90
C ASN A 43 1.88 22.99 -15.41
N SER A 44 1.51 24.09 -14.76
CA SER A 44 0.13 24.38 -14.33
C SER A 44 -0.89 24.37 -15.48
N ASP A 45 -0.43 24.59 -16.71
CA ASP A 45 -1.25 24.58 -17.92
C ASP A 45 -1.81 23.20 -18.29
N VAL A 46 -1.22 22.12 -17.78
CA VAL A 46 -1.70 20.74 -18.02
C VAL A 46 -3.10 20.53 -17.43
N SER A 47 -3.40 21.18 -16.30
CA SER A 47 -4.74 21.16 -15.71
C SER A 47 -5.05 22.49 -15.02
N PRO A 48 -5.46 23.53 -15.78
CA PRO A 48 -5.68 24.86 -15.25
C PRO A 48 -6.71 24.93 -14.14
N ILE A 49 -7.79 24.16 -14.22
CA ILE A 49 -8.86 24.14 -13.21
C ILE A 49 -8.28 23.73 -11.84
N HIS A 50 -7.40 22.75 -11.80
CA HIS A 50 -6.79 22.28 -10.55
C HIS A 50 -5.75 23.26 -10.03
N TRP A 51 -4.87 23.76 -10.90
CA TRP A 51 -3.64 24.42 -10.45
C TRP A 51 -3.63 25.93 -10.60
N GLN A 52 -4.47 26.50 -11.49
CA GLN A 52 -4.52 27.96 -11.71
C GLN A 52 -5.79 28.60 -11.13
N TYR A 53 -6.95 27.93 -11.24
CA TYR A 53 -8.24 28.51 -10.90
C TYR A 53 -8.79 28.14 -9.53
N GLY A 54 -7.98 27.49 -8.70
CA GLY A 54 -8.22 27.39 -7.27
C GLY A 54 -8.90 26.12 -6.78
N ALA A 55 -9.06 25.07 -7.62
CA ALA A 55 -9.53 23.78 -7.12
C ALA A 55 -8.54 23.15 -6.11
N ILE A 56 -7.23 23.27 -6.38
CA ILE A 56 -6.14 22.83 -5.50
C ILE A 56 -5.21 24.00 -5.16
N SER A 57 -4.84 24.83 -6.15
CA SER A 57 -3.90 25.92 -6.00
C SER A 57 -4.25 27.09 -6.92
N ARG A 58 -3.51 28.21 -6.80
CA ARG A 58 -3.61 29.41 -7.65
C ARG A 58 -2.23 29.76 -8.21
N LEU A 59 -1.64 28.82 -8.96
CA LEU A 59 -0.39 29.03 -9.67
C LEU A 59 -0.59 29.93 -10.87
N GLN A 60 0.47 30.64 -11.27
CA GLN A 60 0.47 31.39 -12.52
C GLN A 60 0.55 30.44 -13.73
N LYS A 61 0.11 30.92 -14.90
CA LYS A 61 0.25 30.17 -16.15
C LYS A 61 1.72 29.85 -16.40
N GLY A 62 2.02 28.59 -16.75
CA GLY A 62 3.38 28.12 -17.01
C GLY A 62 4.22 27.82 -15.74
N GLU A 63 3.71 28.14 -14.55
CA GLU A 63 4.39 27.82 -13.28
C GLU A 63 4.42 26.31 -13.05
N LYS A 64 5.54 25.78 -12.49
CA LYS A 64 5.68 24.36 -12.15
C LYS A 64 4.88 24.01 -10.91
N ILE A 65 4.29 22.79 -10.92
CA ILE A 65 3.52 22.28 -9.77
C ILE A 65 4.39 21.70 -8.66
N ASP A 66 5.71 21.64 -8.83
CA ASP A 66 6.65 20.90 -7.98
C ASP A 66 6.47 21.20 -6.48
N LYS A 67 6.25 22.49 -6.14
CA LYS A 67 6.02 22.90 -4.76
C LYS A 67 4.77 22.29 -4.13
N LEU A 68 3.80 21.82 -4.94
CA LEU A 68 2.57 21.16 -4.47
C LEU A 68 2.74 19.67 -4.28
N LEU A 69 3.87 19.09 -4.71
CA LEU A 69 4.14 17.66 -4.65
C LEU A 69 4.85 17.24 -3.35
N TYR A 70 5.28 18.20 -2.53
CA TYR A 70 6.01 17.95 -1.28
C TYR A 70 5.23 18.43 -0.05
N GLY A 71 5.69 18.01 1.12
CA GLY A 71 5.08 18.35 2.39
C GLY A 71 3.70 17.71 2.54
N TYR A 72 2.72 18.51 2.96
CA TYR A 72 1.33 18.07 3.18
C TYR A 72 0.38 18.47 2.03
N CYS A 73 0.90 19.09 0.97
CA CYS A 73 0.07 19.52 -0.17
C CYS A 73 -0.37 18.36 -1.05
N SER A 74 0.41 17.28 -1.10
CA SER A 74 0.12 16.07 -1.85
C SER A 74 0.33 14.84 -0.99
N THR A 75 -0.47 13.80 -1.20
CA THR A 75 -0.35 12.53 -0.50
C THR A 75 -0.36 11.36 -1.48
N ILE A 76 0.48 10.36 -1.20
CA ILE A 76 0.55 9.09 -1.91
C ILE A 76 -0.02 8.02 -0.99
N THR A 77 -0.86 7.14 -1.52
CA THR A 77 -1.51 6.09 -0.73
C THR A 77 -0.80 4.76 -0.90
N LEU A 78 -0.38 4.16 0.22
CA LEU A 78 -0.04 2.75 0.28
C LEU A 78 -1.29 1.96 0.61
N GLY A 79 -1.81 1.21 -0.37
CA GLY A 79 -2.94 0.31 -0.17
C GLY A 79 -2.48 -1.11 0.17
N TYR A 80 -3.26 -1.83 1.00
CA TYR A 80 -3.01 -3.24 1.32
C TYR A 80 -4.30 -4.05 1.29
N VAL A 81 -4.17 -5.38 1.08
CA VAL A 81 -5.25 -6.37 1.13
C VAL A 81 -4.73 -7.66 1.77
N GLY A 82 -5.63 -8.51 2.22
CA GLY A 82 -5.30 -9.88 2.64
C GLY A 82 -4.72 -10.01 4.05
N ILE A 83 -5.03 -9.09 4.97
CA ILE A 83 -4.54 -9.16 6.35
C ILE A 83 -5.10 -10.37 7.12
N GLU A 84 -6.37 -10.70 6.90
CA GLU A 84 -7.03 -11.89 7.46
C GLU A 84 -6.33 -13.16 6.98
N GLN A 85 -6.07 -13.27 5.69
CA GLN A 85 -5.41 -14.42 5.08
C GLN A 85 -3.97 -14.57 5.59
N ALA A 86 -3.23 -13.46 5.67
CA ALA A 86 -1.89 -13.45 6.24
C ALA A 86 -1.88 -13.91 7.70
N THR A 87 -2.86 -13.44 8.50
CA THR A 87 -3.01 -13.84 9.91
C THR A 87 -3.27 -15.33 10.03
N LYS A 88 -4.21 -15.89 9.25
CA LYS A 88 -4.50 -17.32 9.22
C LYS A 88 -3.30 -18.17 8.83
N LEU A 89 -2.55 -17.73 7.84
CA LEU A 89 -1.38 -18.47 7.36
C LEU A 89 -0.24 -18.52 8.39
N ILE A 90 -0.03 -17.43 9.11
CA ILE A 90 1.11 -17.30 10.04
C ILE A 90 0.76 -17.78 11.46
N LYS A 91 -0.49 -17.53 11.90
CA LYS A 91 -0.91 -17.83 13.28
C LYS A 91 -1.85 -19.05 13.39
N GLY A 92 -2.42 -19.49 12.26
CA GLY A 92 -3.39 -20.59 12.25
C GLY A 92 -4.76 -20.22 12.81
N VAL A 93 -4.99 -18.93 13.14
CA VAL A 93 -6.22 -18.43 13.78
C VAL A 93 -6.83 -17.27 13.00
N SER A 94 -8.11 -16.99 13.24
CA SER A 94 -8.81 -15.84 12.64
C SER A 94 -8.37 -14.52 13.29
N ILE A 95 -8.56 -13.41 12.58
CA ILE A 95 -8.39 -12.07 13.13
C ILE A 95 -9.37 -11.78 14.29
N ASP A 96 -10.46 -12.52 14.39
CA ASP A 96 -11.45 -12.42 15.48
C ASP A 96 -10.94 -13.05 16.80
N ASP A 97 -9.91 -13.88 16.74
CA ASP A 97 -9.23 -14.43 17.90
C ASP A 97 -8.24 -13.43 18.49
N VAL A 98 -8.02 -13.48 19.80
CA VAL A 98 -7.13 -12.54 20.49
C VAL A 98 -5.72 -12.54 19.88
N GLU A 99 -5.15 -13.71 19.60
CA GLU A 99 -3.81 -13.82 19.02
C GLU A 99 -3.78 -13.28 17.58
N GLY A 100 -4.80 -13.59 16.77
CA GLY A 100 -4.92 -13.09 15.41
C GLY A 100 -5.10 -11.58 15.36
N TYR A 101 -5.91 -11.03 16.26
CA TYR A 101 -6.09 -9.59 16.40
C TYR A 101 -4.79 -8.86 16.76
N GLU A 102 -4.05 -9.35 17.75
CA GLU A 102 -2.77 -8.75 18.14
C GLU A 102 -1.71 -8.85 17.02
N PHE A 103 -1.69 -9.96 16.28
CA PHE A 103 -0.80 -10.09 15.12
C PHE A 103 -1.16 -9.10 14.00
N SER A 104 -2.44 -8.97 13.66
CA SER A 104 -2.90 -8.02 12.65
C SER A 104 -2.61 -6.56 13.04
N LYS A 105 -2.77 -6.21 14.33
CA LYS A 105 -2.34 -4.89 14.85
C LYS A 105 -0.85 -4.64 14.68
N ARG A 106 -0.01 -5.66 14.89
CA ARG A 106 1.44 -5.56 14.66
C ARG A 106 1.76 -5.28 13.19
N ILE A 107 1.06 -5.95 12.25
CA ILE A 107 1.19 -5.69 10.81
C ILE A 107 0.84 -4.22 10.52
N ILE A 108 -0.34 -3.74 10.93
CA ILE A 108 -0.77 -2.36 10.69
C ILE A 108 0.19 -1.35 11.30
N LYS A 109 0.69 -1.61 12.51
CA LYS A 109 1.69 -0.76 13.15
C LYS A 109 2.98 -0.69 12.32
N HIS A 110 3.47 -1.83 11.85
CA HIS A 110 4.68 -1.91 11.02
C HIS A 110 4.54 -1.09 9.72
N LEU A 111 3.39 -1.23 9.03
CA LEU A 111 3.07 -0.43 7.84
C LEU A 111 3.03 1.08 8.16
N LYS A 112 2.39 1.46 9.26
CA LYS A 112 2.34 2.86 9.71
C LYS A 112 3.71 3.42 10.04
N ASP A 113 4.58 2.64 10.65
CA ASP A 113 5.93 3.06 11.00
C ASP A 113 6.80 3.20 9.74
N ALA A 114 6.63 2.34 8.73
CA ALA A 114 7.27 2.48 7.42
C ALA A 114 6.87 3.79 6.73
N ILE A 115 5.57 4.09 6.62
CA ILE A 115 5.14 5.36 6.00
C ILE A 115 5.61 6.60 6.78
N LYS A 116 5.70 6.55 8.10
CA LYS A 116 6.27 7.66 8.88
C LYS A 116 7.75 7.87 8.57
N ARG A 117 8.51 6.79 8.38
CA ARG A 117 9.92 6.84 7.96
C ARG A 117 10.03 7.47 6.57
N TRP A 118 9.24 6.99 5.59
CA TRP A 118 9.24 7.53 4.24
C TRP A 118 8.93 9.03 4.17
N LYS A 119 7.94 9.49 4.96
CA LYS A 119 7.63 10.93 5.07
C LYS A 119 8.84 11.77 5.49
N LYS A 120 9.61 11.28 6.48
CA LYS A 120 10.80 11.98 6.97
C LYS A 120 11.93 12.00 5.93
N GLU A 121 12.11 10.89 5.22
CA GLU A 121 13.18 10.72 4.24
C GLU A 121 12.95 11.52 2.96
N THR A 122 11.70 11.60 2.51
CA THR A 122 11.36 12.15 1.18
C THR A 122 10.68 13.51 1.21
N ASN A 123 10.21 13.96 2.36
CA ASN A 123 9.32 15.12 2.50
C ASN A 123 8.04 15.02 1.66
N VAL A 124 7.60 13.78 1.32
CA VAL A 124 6.35 13.51 0.59
C VAL A 124 5.30 12.99 1.57
N GLY A 125 4.05 13.42 1.42
CA GLY A 125 2.94 12.90 2.21
C GLY A 125 2.62 11.45 1.84
N PHE A 126 2.57 10.55 2.82
CA PHE A 126 2.10 9.18 2.65
C PHE A 126 0.95 8.88 3.60
N ILE A 127 -0.03 8.12 3.11
CA ILE A 127 -1.13 7.59 3.93
C ILE A 127 -1.25 6.09 3.72
N LEU A 128 -1.73 5.39 4.74
CA LEU A 128 -2.09 3.98 4.66
C LEU A 128 -3.59 3.86 4.45
N SER A 129 -4.01 3.03 3.52
CA SER A 129 -5.41 2.73 3.28
C SER A 129 -5.63 1.24 3.14
N ASP A 130 -6.68 0.74 3.75
CA ASP A 130 -7.26 -0.54 3.38
C ASP A 130 -7.81 -0.42 1.97
N LEU A 131 -7.38 -1.31 1.08
CA LEU A 131 -7.83 -1.31 -0.31
C LEU A 131 -9.17 -2.05 -0.36
N SER A 132 -10.24 -1.30 -0.23
CA SER A 132 -11.61 -1.82 -0.47
C SER A 132 -11.94 -2.00 -1.95
N ASP A 133 -10.97 -1.85 -2.86
CA ASP A 133 -11.17 -2.09 -4.29
C ASP A 133 -11.33 -3.59 -4.55
N GLU A 134 -12.57 -3.99 -4.80
CA GLU A 134 -12.94 -5.37 -5.09
C GLU A 134 -12.20 -5.94 -6.30
N LYS A 135 -11.92 -5.10 -7.32
CA LYS A 135 -11.20 -5.53 -8.52
C LYS A 135 -9.75 -5.87 -8.22
N ALA A 136 -9.06 -5.05 -7.44
CA ALA A 136 -7.68 -5.31 -7.03
C ALA A 136 -7.59 -6.56 -6.15
N SER A 137 -8.49 -6.69 -5.17
CA SER A 137 -8.58 -7.84 -4.27
C SER A 137 -8.85 -9.14 -5.03
N TYR A 138 -9.80 -9.13 -5.97
CA TYR A 138 -10.09 -10.26 -6.85
C TYR A 138 -8.88 -10.62 -7.72
N THR A 139 -8.21 -9.62 -8.31
CA THR A 139 -7.06 -9.85 -9.19
C THR A 139 -5.91 -10.51 -8.44
N PHE A 140 -5.59 -10.03 -7.23
CA PHE A 140 -4.55 -10.64 -6.41
C PHE A 140 -4.89 -12.08 -6.04
N LEU A 141 -6.12 -12.35 -5.59
CA LEU A 141 -6.57 -13.70 -5.27
C LEU A 141 -6.45 -14.64 -6.49
N LYS A 142 -6.87 -14.18 -7.68
CA LYS A 142 -6.79 -14.97 -8.90
C LYS A 142 -5.33 -15.34 -9.23
N ILE A 143 -4.42 -14.36 -9.17
CA ILE A 143 -2.98 -14.58 -9.42
C ILE A 143 -2.40 -15.55 -8.39
N ASP A 144 -2.72 -15.38 -7.13
CA ASP A 144 -2.21 -16.26 -6.07
C ASP A 144 -2.75 -17.68 -6.20
N LYS A 145 -4.02 -17.83 -6.59
CA LYS A 145 -4.61 -19.14 -6.87
C LYS A 145 -3.98 -19.84 -8.08
N GLU A 146 -3.65 -19.10 -9.13
CA GLU A 146 -2.94 -19.63 -10.31
C GLU A 146 -1.51 -20.07 -9.95
N ASN A 147 -0.80 -19.34 -9.11
CA ASN A 147 0.59 -19.62 -8.75
C ASN A 147 0.75 -20.65 -7.62
N TYR A 148 -0.13 -20.65 -6.64
CA TYR A 148 0.01 -21.44 -5.41
C TYR A 148 -1.13 -22.46 -5.20
N GLY A 149 -2.11 -22.50 -6.10
CA GLY A 149 -3.25 -23.40 -6.00
C GLY A 149 -4.34 -22.92 -5.04
N THR A 150 -5.27 -23.83 -4.74
CA THR A 150 -6.37 -23.54 -3.82
C THR A 150 -5.98 -23.86 -2.40
N ILE A 151 -5.83 -22.81 -1.57
CA ILE A 151 -5.53 -22.91 -0.14
C ILE A 151 -6.80 -22.58 0.63
N LYS A 152 -7.26 -23.54 1.45
CA LYS A 152 -8.51 -23.43 2.22
C LYS A 152 -8.48 -22.21 3.17
N GLY A 153 -9.52 -21.38 3.12
CA GLY A 153 -9.63 -20.17 3.94
C GLY A 153 -8.73 -19.00 3.48
N VAL A 154 -8.00 -19.17 2.37
CA VAL A 154 -7.09 -18.16 1.80
C VAL A 154 -7.44 -17.87 0.35
N THR A 155 -7.23 -18.83 -0.57
CA THR A 155 -7.46 -18.62 -2.01
C THR A 155 -8.73 -19.32 -2.54
N ASP A 156 -9.52 -19.92 -1.69
CA ASP A 156 -10.80 -20.59 -2.04
C ASP A 156 -12.01 -19.64 -2.07
N GLY A 157 -11.83 -18.38 -1.64
CA GLY A 157 -12.85 -17.34 -1.69
C GLY A 157 -13.03 -16.71 -3.08
N LYS A 158 -13.77 -15.59 -3.11
CA LYS A 158 -13.97 -14.78 -4.31
C LYS A 158 -13.03 -13.57 -4.38
N LYS A 159 -12.56 -13.09 -3.23
CA LYS A 159 -11.64 -11.96 -3.05
C LYS A 159 -10.96 -12.06 -1.68
N TYR A 160 -9.87 -11.32 -1.49
CA TYR A 160 -9.21 -11.14 -0.18
C TYR A 160 -9.96 -10.12 0.68
#